data_e1e1165c60dbfaf9717c256bb5cf83d3
#
_entry.id   e1e1165c60dbfaf9717c256bb5cf83d3
#
_cell.length_a   1.000
_cell.length_b   1.000
_cell.length_c   1.000
_cell.angle_alpha   90.00
_cell.angle_beta   90.00
_cell.angle_gamma   90.00
#
_symmetry.space_group_name_H-M   'P 1'
#
loop_
_entity.id
_entity.type
_entity.pdbx_description
1 polymer ?
#
loop_
_entity_poly.entity_id
_entity_poly.type
_entity_poly.pdbx_seq_one_letter_code
_entity_poly.pdbx_strand_id
1 'polypeptide(L)'
;MSKKTKFVPEVIPVKSGKGKKFVKFVVVAGAIAAGAHLVTKIIKENKELANSNFQGEQHIYRFTGHEIIKKEGETVPNMRLVTTFGGMYVDISKATITSDISFEIDSFCSGLSIRIPEGLNVQVDCTGNGSGISAPDTVYEGAPTLFISGRNRYSGLSVFVKPEDLPTESTVE
;
A
#
# COMPACT_ATOMS: atom_id res chain seq x y z
N MET A 1 29.10 13.76 -15.83
CA MET A 1 27.94 13.74 -16.76
C MET A 1 27.58 12.28 -17.04
N SER A 2 26.53 11.76 -16.41
CA SER A 2 26.11 10.35 -16.58
C SER A 2 25.08 10.28 -17.69
N LYS A 3 25.37 9.51 -18.75
CA LYS A 3 24.45 9.29 -19.86
C LYS A 3 23.35 8.34 -19.42
N LYS A 4 22.11 8.83 -19.31
CA LYS A 4 20.91 7.99 -19.15
C LYS A 4 20.67 7.21 -20.45
N THR A 5 20.93 5.91 -20.43
CA THR A 5 20.58 5.00 -21.52
C THR A 5 19.04 4.81 -21.49
N LYS A 6 18.33 5.41 -22.43
CA LYS A 6 16.92 5.09 -22.69
C LYS A 6 16.86 3.69 -23.30
N PHE A 7 16.27 2.75 -22.60
CA PHE A 7 15.89 1.46 -23.16
C PHE A 7 14.69 1.68 -24.10
N VAL A 8 14.95 1.68 -25.39
CA VAL A 8 13.92 1.65 -26.43
C VAL A 8 13.86 0.21 -26.92
N PRO A 9 12.75 -0.51 -26.80
CA PRO A 9 12.63 -1.84 -27.38
C PRO A 9 12.69 -1.71 -28.91
N GLU A 10 13.71 -2.27 -29.50
CA GLU A 10 13.88 -2.35 -30.95
C GLU A 10 12.84 -3.30 -31.52
N VAL A 11 11.90 -2.77 -32.27
CA VAL A 11 10.90 -3.58 -33.00
C VAL A 11 11.55 -4.07 -34.27
N ILE A 12 12.03 -5.30 -34.30
CA ILE A 12 12.56 -5.95 -35.49
C ILE A 12 11.38 -6.37 -36.37
N PRO A 13 11.22 -5.85 -37.60
CA PRO A 13 10.17 -6.28 -38.52
C PRO A 13 10.44 -7.68 -39.06
N VAL A 14 9.64 -8.66 -38.64
CA VAL A 14 9.73 -10.04 -39.18
C VAL A 14 8.89 -10.16 -40.42
N LYS A 15 9.52 -10.53 -41.55
CA LYS A 15 8.87 -10.87 -42.82
C LYS A 15 7.90 -12.02 -42.65
N SER A 16 6.72 -11.84 -43.24
CA SER A 16 5.58 -12.76 -43.27
C SER A 16 5.91 -14.15 -43.75
N GLY A 17 5.62 -15.17 -42.93
CA GLY A 17 5.65 -16.57 -43.31
C GLY A 17 5.98 -17.48 -42.13
N LYS A 18 5.01 -18.09 -41.48
CA LYS A 18 5.13 -18.99 -40.32
C LYS A 18 5.52 -18.38 -38.95
N GLY A 19 5.78 -17.07 -38.87
CA GLY A 19 6.31 -16.41 -37.68
C GLY A 19 5.30 -15.96 -36.61
N LYS A 20 3.97 -16.00 -36.89
CA LYS A 20 2.98 -15.44 -35.93
C LYS A 20 2.98 -16.11 -34.55
N LYS A 21 3.30 -17.41 -34.49
CA LYS A 21 3.38 -18.15 -33.22
C LYS A 21 4.67 -17.82 -32.45
N PHE A 22 5.78 -17.62 -33.19
CA PHE A 22 7.08 -17.31 -32.59
C PHE A 22 7.13 -15.90 -32.03
N VAL A 23 6.58 -14.92 -32.75
CA VAL A 23 6.49 -13.53 -32.26
C VAL A 23 5.65 -13.43 -30.97
N LYS A 24 4.51 -14.16 -30.92
CA LYS A 24 3.70 -14.22 -29.69
C LYS A 24 4.49 -14.84 -28.53
N PHE A 25 5.28 -15.88 -28.79
CA PHE A 25 6.10 -16.52 -27.76
C PHE A 25 7.20 -15.59 -27.22
N VAL A 26 7.88 -14.86 -28.08
CA VAL A 26 8.93 -13.89 -27.68
C VAL A 26 8.35 -12.73 -26.88
N VAL A 27 7.19 -12.21 -27.28
CA VAL A 27 6.50 -11.14 -26.53
C VAL A 27 6.06 -11.62 -25.14
N VAL A 28 5.50 -12.82 -25.05
CA VAL A 28 5.09 -13.41 -23.78
C VAL A 28 6.31 -13.70 -22.88
N ALA A 29 7.35 -14.29 -23.44
CA ALA A 29 8.58 -14.56 -22.69
C ALA A 29 9.26 -13.26 -22.20
N GLY A 30 9.28 -12.21 -23.01
CA GLY A 30 9.77 -10.89 -22.63
C GLY A 30 8.97 -10.24 -21.52
N ALA A 31 7.63 -10.33 -21.58
CA ALA A 31 6.74 -9.82 -20.53
C ALA A 31 6.93 -10.57 -19.20
N ILE A 32 7.11 -11.90 -19.24
CA ILE A 32 7.38 -12.71 -18.05
C ILE A 32 8.73 -12.35 -17.44
N ALA A 33 9.79 -12.19 -18.26
CA ALA A 33 11.10 -11.82 -17.78
C ALA A 33 11.11 -10.41 -17.16
N ALA A 34 10.46 -9.44 -17.78
CA ALA A 34 10.29 -8.08 -17.23
C ALA A 34 9.51 -8.09 -15.93
N GLY A 35 8.44 -8.86 -15.85
CA GLY A 35 7.65 -9.04 -14.63
C GLY A 35 8.48 -9.67 -13.50
N ALA A 36 9.23 -10.73 -13.78
CA ALA A 36 10.10 -11.38 -12.80
C ALA A 36 11.19 -10.43 -12.28
N HIS A 37 11.79 -9.63 -13.16
CA HIS A 37 12.80 -8.64 -12.77
C HIS A 37 12.20 -7.57 -11.85
N LEU A 38 11.02 -7.05 -12.16
CA LEU A 38 10.33 -6.07 -11.34
C LEU A 38 10.00 -6.62 -9.95
N VAL A 39 9.46 -7.83 -9.87
CA VAL A 39 9.15 -8.51 -8.61
C VAL A 39 10.42 -8.71 -7.78
N THR A 40 11.50 -9.17 -8.39
CA THR A 40 12.79 -9.38 -7.69
C THR A 40 13.34 -8.06 -7.13
N LYS A 41 13.25 -6.98 -7.89
CA LYS A 41 13.67 -5.64 -7.46
C LYS A 41 12.87 -5.17 -6.25
N ILE A 42 11.53 -5.31 -6.29
CA ILE A 42 10.66 -4.92 -5.18
C ILE A 42 10.94 -5.74 -3.92
N ILE A 43 11.13 -7.06 -4.06
CA ILE A 43 11.50 -7.91 -2.93
C ILE A 43 12.83 -7.48 -2.30
N LYS A 44 13.80 -7.08 -3.12
CA LYS A 44 15.09 -6.57 -2.64
C LYS A 44 14.93 -5.24 -1.90
N GLU A 45 14.20 -4.27 -2.48
CA GLU A 45 13.89 -3.00 -1.83
C GLU A 45 13.18 -3.21 -0.48
N ASN A 46 12.22 -4.13 -0.41
CA ASN A 46 11.51 -4.44 0.83
C ASN A 46 12.40 -5.12 1.88
N LYS A 47 13.44 -5.87 1.46
CA LYS A 47 14.45 -6.42 2.39
C LYS A 47 15.35 -5.32 2.96
N GLU A 48 15.73 -4.37 2.13
CA GLU A 48 16.52 -3.21 2.55
C GLU A 48 15.74 -2.35 3.55
N LEU A 49 14.45 -2.15 3.33
CA LEU A 49 13.54 -1.48 4.28
C LEU A 49 13.44 -2.23 5.61
N ALA A 50 13.29 -3.57 5.56
CA ALA A 50 13.20 -4.39 6.76
C ALA A 50 14.47 -4.34 7.62
N ASN A 51 15.63 -4.13 7.00
CA ASN A 51 16.93 -4.04 7.67
C ASN A 51 17.29 -2.61 8.09
N SER A 52 16.51 -1.61 7.69
CA SER A 52 16.75 -0.22 8.10
C SER A 52 16.26 0.02 9.53
N ASN A 53 16.97 0.87 10.26
CA ASN A 53 16.56 1.27 11.60
C ASN A 53 15.26 2.08 11.51
N PHE A 54 14.17 1.49 11.96
CA PHE A 54 12.88 2.15 12.11
C PHE A 54 12.49 2.16 13.58
N GLN A 55 12.10 3.31 14.10
CA GLN A 55 11.61 3.43 15.46
C GLN A 55 10.10 3.22 15.49
N GLY A 56 9.67 2.00 15.80
CA GLY A 56 8.27 1.61 15.81
C GLY A 56 8.05 0.15 15.43
N GLU A 57 6.81 -0.22 15.17
CA GLU A 57 6.44 -1.56 14.73
C GLU A 57 6.61 -1.69 13.20
N GLN A 58 7.15 -2.82 12.74
CA GLN A 58 7.29 -3.11 11.32
C GLN A 58 6.46 -4.34 10.93
N HIS A 59 5.61 -4.18 9.93
CA HIS A 59 4.74 -5.23 9.39
C HIS A 59 5.00 -5.38 7.89
N ILE A 60 5.63 -6.50 7.51
CA ILE A 60 6.06 -6.76 6.13
C ILE A 60 5.45 -8.06 5.64
N TYR A 61 4.49 -7.96 4.71
CA TYR A 61 3.75 -9.11 4.20
C TYR A 61 3.80 -9.17 2.67
N ARG A 62 3.91 -10.40 2.15
CA ARG A 62 3.98 -10.68 0.70
C ARG A 62 3.08 -11.85 0.35
N PHE A 63 2.31 -11.69 -0.72
CA PHE A 63 1.43 -12.73 -1.27
C PHE A 63 0.36 -13.25 -0.30
N THR A 64 0.06 -12.50 0.74
CA THR A 64 -0.94 -12.87 1.75
C THR A 64 -1.76 -11.66 2.18
N GLY A 65 -2.93 -11.93 2.79
CA GLY A 65 -3.64 -10.94 3.59
C GLY A 65 -3.11 -10.92 5.02
N HIS A 66 -3.13 -9.77 5.66
CA HIS A 66 -2.79 -9.63 7.07
C HIS A 66 -3.70 -8.61 7.76
N GLU A 67 -3.96 -8.85 9.04
CA GLU A 67 -4.78 -8.00 9.87
C GLU A 67 -4.03 -7.60 11.13
N ILE A 68 -4.09 -6.31 11.47
CA ILE A 68 -3.52 -5.72 12.68
C ILE A 68 -4.67 -5.04 13.42
N ILE A 69 -4.96 -5.49 14.63
CA ILE A 69 -6.03 -4.92 15.45
C ILE A 69 -5.44 -4.43 16.76
N LYS A 70 -5.56 -3.13 17.04
CA LYS A 70 -5.27 -2.54 18.35
C LYS A 70 -6.53 -2.48 19.18
N LYS A 71 -6.45 -3.02 20.39
CA LYS A 71 -7.58 -3.11 21.33
C LYS A 71 -7.75 -1.82 22.10
N GLU A 72 -8.85 -1.75 22.82
CA GLU A 72 -9.12 -0.66 23.74
C GLU A 72 -8.02 -0.54 24.80
N GLY A 73 -7.54 0.70 25.02
CA GLY A 73 -6.45 0.99 25.95
C GLY A 73 -5.03 0.72 25.43
N GLU A 74 -4.88 0.07 24.27
CA GLU A 74 -3.56 -0.07 23.63
C GLU A 74 -3.13 1.23 22.96
N THR A 75 -1.86 1.56 23.08
CA THR A 75 -1.26 2.70 22.37
C THR A 75 -0.89 2.29 20.95
N VAL A 76 -0.96 3.25 20.04
CA VAL A 76 -0.54 3.06 18.65
C VAL A 76 0.86 3.64 18.47
N PRO A 77 1.87 2.80 18.22
CA PRO A 77 3.21 3.29 17.90
C PRO A 77 3.27 3.77 16.45
N ASN A 78 4.38 4.40 16.08
CA ASN A 78 4.71 4.57 14.68
C ASN A 78 4.81 3.20 13.99
N MET A 79 4.29 3.08 12.78
CA MET A 79 4.27 1.80 12.06
C MET A 79 4.91 1.94 10.68
N ARG A 80 5.60 0.88 10.26
CA ARG A 80 5.99 0.68 8.86
C ARG A 80 5.21 -0.49 8.30
N LEU A 81 4.39 -0.21 7.29
CA LEU A 81 3.46 -1.16 6.67
C LEU A 81 3.91 -1.44 5.23
N VAL A 82 4.45 -2.63 4.99
CA VAL A 82 4.93 -3.05 3.67
C VAL A 82 4.09 -4.20 3.16
N THR A 83 3.42 -4.01 2.03
CA THR A 83 2.57 -5.04 1.44
C THR A 83 2.82 -5.19 -0.08
N THR A 84 2.97 -6.43 -0.53
CA THR A 84 3.26 -6.77 -1.92
C THR A 84 2.41 -7.94 -2.37
N PHE A 85 1.59 -7.77 -3.41
CA PHE A 85 0.66 -8.76 -3.95
C PHE A 85 -0.26 -9.38 -2.90
N GLY A 86 -0.86 -8.53 -2.06
CA GLY A 86 -1.74 -9.00 -0.98
C GLY A 86 -2.68 -7.92 -0.50
N GLY A 87 -3.05 -7.99 0.75
CA GLY A 87 -3.85 -6.97 1.42
C GLY A 87 -3.43 -6.81 2.87
N MET A 88 -3.61 -5.62 3.42
CA MET A 88 -3.42 -5.39 4.84
C MET A 88 -4.58 -4.56 5.38
N TYR A 89 -5.12 -5.01 6.49
CA TYR A 89 -6.12 -4.30 7.26
C TYR A 89 -5.55 -3.90 8.61
N VAL A 90 -5.65 -2.64 8.95
CA VAL A 90 -5.18 -2.09 10.23
C VAL A 90 -6.36 -1.44 10.92
N ASP A 91 -6.74 -1.94 12.07
CA ASP A 91 -7.80 -1.38 12.91
C ASP A 91 -7.21 -0.79 14.19
N ILE A 92 -7.24 0.54 14.27
CA ILE A 92 -6.83 1.32 15.44
C ILE A 92 -8.02 2.08 16.05
N SER A 93 -9.24 1.77 15.63
CA SER A 93 -10.44 2.51 16.01
C SER A 93 -10.77 2.48 17.49
N LYS A 94 -10.26 1.49 18.23
CA LYS A 94 -10.45 1.34 19.67
C LYS A 94 -9.21 1.71 20.49
N ALA A 95 -8.12 2.03 19.83
CA ALA A 95 -6.87 2.36 20.50
C ALA A 95 -6.91 3.78 21.09
N THR A 96 -6.07 4.01 22.09
CA THR A 96 -5.88 5.34 22.68
C THR A 96 -4.78 6.09 21.93
N ILE A 97 -5.14 7.20 21.30
CA ILE A 97 -4.21 8.04 20.53
C ILE A 97 -4.21 9.44 21.18
N THR A 98 -3.11 9.77 21.88
CA THR A 98 -2.97 11.03 22.62
C THR A 98 -1.95 11.99 22.00
N SER A 99 -1.22 11.55 20.99
CA SER A 99 -0.22 12.31 20.26
C SER A 99 -0.20 11.93 18.80
N ASP A 100 0.46 12.73 17.99
CA ASP A 100 0.68 12.43 16.58
C ASP A 100 1.38 11.09 16.38
N ILE A 101 0.96 10.36 15.37
CA ILE A 101 1.52 9.05 14.97
C ILE A 101 1.85 9.06 13.49
N SER A 102 2.82 8.24 13.09
CA SER A 102 3.28 8.17 11.71
C SER A 102 3.24 6.73 11.18
N PHE A 103 2.61 6.54 10.02
CA PHE A 103 2.64 5.30 9.27
C PHE A 103 3.43 5.50 7.98
N GLU A 104 4.56 4.79 7.87
CA GLU A 104 5.34 4.71 6.63
C GLU A 104 4.86 3.51 5.82
N ILE A 105 4.38 3.75 4.60
CA ILE A 105 3.84 2.68 3.75
C ILE A 105 4.71 2.40 2.53
N ASP A 106 4.86 1.13 2.15
CA ASP A 106 5.36 0.70 0.85
C ASP A 106 4.47 -0.41 0.29
N SER A 107 3.56 0.00 -0.58
CA SER A 107 2.50 -0.84 -1.12
C SER A 107 2.70 -1.07 -2.62
N PHE A 108 2.65 -2.35 -3.06
CA PHE A 108 2.77 -2.70 -4.47
C PHE A 108 1.76 -3.79 -4.87
N CYS A 109 0.92 -3.48 -5.87
CA CYS A 109 -0.15 -4.38 -6.35
C CYS A 109 -0.98 -4.98 -5.21
N SER A 110 -1.43 -4.15 -4.27
CA SER A 110 -2.07 -4.58 -3.03
C SER A 110 -3.15 -3.60 -2.57
N GLY A 111 -3.86 -3.96 -1.51
CA GLY A 111 -4.80 -3.09 -0.82
C GLY A 111 -4.35 -2.83 0.62
N LEU A 112 -4.39 -1.58 1.05
CA LEU A 112 -4.18 -1.21 2.44
C LEU A 112 -5.42 -0.46 2.94
N SER A 113 -6.07 -1.02 3.96
CA SER A 113 -7.23 -0.42 4.61
C SER A 113 -6.91 -0.11 6.06
N ILE A 114 -7.13 1.13 6.48
CA ILE A 114 -6.84 1.60 7.84
C ILE A 114 -8.13 2.15 8.44
N ARG A 115 -8.61 1.50 9.48
CA ARG A 115 -9.75 1.96 10.26
C ARG A 115 -9.25 2.76 11.47
N ILE A 116 -9.73 3.98 11.59
CA ILE A 116 -9.32 4.94 12.61
C ILE A 116 -10.46 5.29 13.55
N PRO A 117 -10.18 5.80 14.78
CA PRO A 117 -11.20 6.37 15.65
C PRO A 117 -11.76 7.67 15.07
N GLU A 118 -12.93 8.03 15.50
CA GLU A 118 -13.50 9.35 15.28
C GLU A 118 -12.67 10.42 16.01
N GLY A 119 -12.57 11.62 15.42
CA GLY A 119 -11.80 12.73 16.00
C GLY A 119 -10.30 12.68 15.74
N LEU A 120 -9.78 11.71 14.99
CA LEU A 120 -8.37 11.69 14.57
C LEU A 120 -8.20 12.41 13.22
N ASN A 121 -7.27 13.36 13.15
CA ASN A 121 -6.89 13.98 11.89
C ASN A 121 -6.09 13.01 11.02
N VAL A 122 -6.20 13.14 9.70
CA VAL A 122 -5.44 12.32 8.75
C VAL A 122 -4.74 13.20 7.73
N GLN A 123 -3.44 12.99 7.55
CA GLN A 123 -2.66 13.62 6.50
C GLN A 123 -1.94 12.54 5.68
N VAL A 124 -2.17 12.52 4.36
CA VAL A 124 -1.59 11.53 3.46
C VAL A 124 -0.64 12.21 2.48
N ASP A 125 0.64 11.79 2.52
CA ASP A 125 1.69 12.20 1.59
C ASP A 125 2.32 10.95 0.96
N CYS A 126 1.62 10.36 0.01
CA CYS A 126 2.04 9.14 -0.66
C CYS A 126 2.33 9.38 -2.14
N THR A 127 3.46 8.85 -2.60
CA THR A 127 3.85 8.88 -4.00
C THR A 127 3.64 7.53 -4.67
N GLY A 128 3.32 7.53 -5.96
CA GLY A 128 3.20 6.28 -6.74
C GLY A 128 2.37 6.46 -8.00
N ASN A 129 2.49 5.47 -8.89
CA ASN A 129 1.74 5.44 -10.15
C ASN A 129 0.59 4.43 -10.06
N GLY A 130 -0.57 4.79 -10.63
CA GLY A 130 -1.73 3.89 -10.70
C GLY A 130 -2.32 3.54 -9.33
N SER A 131 -2.23 4.44 -8.36
CA SER A 131 -2.76 4.27 -7.00
C SER A 131 -4.05 5.06 -6.81
N GLY A 132 -4.98 4.48 -6.04
CA GLY A 132 -6.14 5.18 -5.49
C GLY A 132 -5.92 5.45 -4.01
N ILE A 133 -6.24 6.66 -3.56
CA ILE A 133 -6.17 7.04 -2.15
C ILE A 133 -7.53 7.62 -1.76
N SER A 134 -8.09 7.10 -0.67
CA SER A 134 -9.29 7.61 -0.03
C SER A 134 -9.01 7.80 1.46
N ALA A 135 -9.18 9.02 1.96
CA ALA A 135 -8.98 9.36 3.36
C ALA A 135 -10.02 10.41 3.80
N PRO A 136 -10.37 10.49 5.09
CA PRO A 136 -11.19 11.58 5.60
C PRO A 136 -10.48 12.93 5.37
N ASP A 137 -11.27 13.94 5.03
CA ASP A 137 -10.84 15.34 4.85
C ASP A 137 -11.25 16.25 6.03
N THR A 138 -11.95 15.68 7.01
CA THR A 138 -12.40 16.40 8.20
C THR A 138 -11.22 16.73 9.10
N VAL A 139 -11.13 17.98 9.54
CA VAL A 139 -10.09 18.46 10.46
C VAL A 139 -10.71 18.80 11.81
N TYR A 140 -10.18 18.22 12.86
CA TYR A 140 -10.54 18.46 14.26
C TYR A 140 -9.48 19.30 14.93
N GLU A 141 -9.84 20.51 15.40
CA GLU A 141 -8.92 21.42 16.02
C GLU A 141 -8.35 20.84 17.34
N GLY A 142 -7.01 20.86 17.47
CA GLY A 142 -6.32 20.36 18.66
C GLY A 142 -6.27 18.83 18.80
N ALA A 143 -6.84 18.09 17.85
CA ALA A 143 -6.76 16.63 17.86
C ALA A 143 -5.43 16.11 17.29
N PRO A 144 -4.97 14.92 17.72
CA PRO A 144 -3.77 14.31 17.16
C PRO A 144 -3.95 13.98 15.68
N THR A 145 -2.82 13.85 14.97
CA THR A 145 -2.80 13.58 13.54
C THR A 145 -2.13 12.24 13.23
N LEU A 146 -2.75 11.44 12.38
CA LEU A 146 -2.14 10.30 11.72
C LEU A 146 -1.48 10.78 10.41
N PHE A 147 -0.16 10.79 10.38
CA PHE A 147 0.61 11.03 9.17
C PHE A 147 0.87 9.73 8.42
N ILE A 148 0.43 9.64 7.17
CA ILE A 148 0.68 8.48 6.31
C ILE A 148 1.57 8.95 5.17
N SER A 149 2.77 8.39 5.08
CA SER A 149 3.73 8.75 4.04
C SER A 149 4.36 7.55 3.39
N GLY A 150 4.93 7.72 2.18
CA GLY A 150 5.66 6.66 1.52
C GLY A 150 5.24 6.36 0.09
N ARG A 151 5.25 5.09 -0.31
CA ARG A 151 5.01 4.67 -1.70
C ARG A 151 3.77 3.79 -1.81
N ASN A 152 2.85 4.19 -2.71
CA ASN A 152 1.65 3.43 -3.02
C ASN A 152 1.58 3.20 -4.53
N ARG A 153 2.05 2.02 -5.02
CA ARG A 153 2.24 1.73 -6.45
C ARG A 153 1.28 0.64 -6.91
N TYR A 154 0.41 0.97 -7.88
CA TYR A 154 -0.64 0.07 -8.39
C TYR A 154 -1.50 -0.53 -7.28
N SER A 155 -1.80 0.26 -6.26
CA SER A 155 -2.39 -0.18 -5.00
C SER A 155 -3.50 0.76 -4.56
N GLY A 156 -4.42 0.26 -3.72
CA GLY A 156 -5.42 1.07 -3.05
C GLY A 156 -5.04 1.36 -1.60
N LEU A 157 -5.16 2.61 -1.17
CA LEU A 157 -5.11 3.02 0.23
C LEU A 157 -6.47 3.58 0.62
N SER A 158 -7.10 2.99 1.63
CA SER A 158 -8.36 3.48 2.19
C SER A 158 -8.20 3.73 3.69
N VAL A 159 -8.43 4.96 4.12
CA VAL A 159 -8.50 5.34 5.52
C VAL A 159 -9.93 5.74 5.81
N PHE A 160 -10.53 5.18 6.84
CA PHE A 160 -11.94 5.42 7.13
C PHE A 160 -12.27 5.32 8.62
N VAL A 161 -13.31 6.07 9.00
CA VAL A 161 -13.99 5.94 10.28
C VAL A 161 -15.19 5.02 10.06
N LYS A 162 -15.35 3.95 10.83
CA LYS A 162 -16.59 3.19 10.78
C LYS A 162 -17.70 4.05 11.36
N PRO A 163 -18.80 4.30 10.65
CA PRO A 163 -19.99 4.82 11.30
C PRO A 163 -20.35 3.88 12.45
N GLU A 164 -20.58 4.41 13.62
CA GLU A 164 -21.12 3.67 14.74
C GLU A 164 -22.37 2.94 14.22
N ASP A 165 -22.51 1.64 14.49
CA ASP A 165 -23.63 0.86 14.00
C ASP A 165 -24.90 1.61 14.41
N LEU A 166 -25.59 2.21 13.42
CA LEU A 166 -26.90 2.80 13.63
C LEU A 166 -27.70 1.72 14.36
N PRO A 167 -28.35 2.05 15.50
CA PRO A 167 -29.16 1.07 16.21
C PRO A 167 -30.11 0.49 15.19
N THR A 168 -30.04 -0.80 15.00
CA THR A 168 -30.97 -1.55 14.15
C THR A 168 -32.35 -1.18 14.68
N GLU A 169 -33.13 -0.44 13.89
CA GLU A 169 -34.55 -0.20 14.23
C GLU A 169 -35.13 -1.56 14.53
N SER A 170 -35.35 -1.79 15.81
CA SER A 170 -36.13 -2.93 16.26
C SER A 170 -37.48 -2.82 15.57
N THR A 171 -37.70 -3.69 14.60
CA THR A 171 -39.01 -3.91 14.01
C THR A 171 -39.98 -4.11 15.15
N VAL A 172 -40.82 -3.09 15.41
CA VAL A 172 -41.96 -3.19 16.32
C VAL A 172 -43.01 -4.02 15.58
N GLU A 173 -43.22 -5.24 16.08
CA GLU A 173 -44.42 -6.02 15.73
C GLU A 173 -45.70 -5.33 16.20
#